data_e4258527bfd139fdf36f3ea9792b49c0
#
_entry.id   e4258527bfd139fdf36f3ea9792b49c0
#
_cell.length_a   1.000
_cell.length_b   1.000
_cell.length_c   1.000
_cell.angle_alpha   90.00
_cell.angle_beta   90.00
_cell.angle_gamma   90.00
#
_symmetry.space_group_name_H-M   'P 1'
#
loop_
_entity.id
_entity.type
_entity.pdbx_description
1 polymer ?
#
loop_
_entity_poly.entity_id
_entity_poly.type
_entity_poly.pdbx_seq_one_letter_code
_entity_poly.pdbx_strand_id
1 'polypeptide(L)'
;MTTRLYLIRHGATALSVEDRFAGATDVELSDEGRAQVEHLARRLADDKITAVYCSPMRRTVETAAILARPHGLTPIPREGLREIHHGRWEGMRRPEVEAQYPDEYAEWEADPFTFAPAGGESGLNVLARALPVIREIVLQHAGENVVVVSHKATLRLLISSLLGFDARGYRDRLDQSPACLNVVDFKDPVRARLMLFNDISHYADHPSRPHGRLSKWWDVPEGQA
;
A
#
# COMPACT_ATOMS: atom_id res chain seq x y z
N MET A 1 -24.08 12.12 -3.86
CA MET A 1 -23.21 11.61 -4.96
C MET A 1 -22.18 10.68 -4.33
N THR A 2 -21.66 9.69 -5.05
CA THR A 2 -20.67 8.72 -4.55
C THR A 2 -19.30 9.10 -5.08
N THR A 3 -18.32 9.31 -4.19
CA THR A 3 -16.93 9.52 -4.58
C THR A 3 -16.24 8.17 -4.70
N ARG A 4 -15.51 7.93 -5.77
CA ARG A 4 -14.75 6.69 -5.97
C ARG A 4 -13.26 6.93 -5.85
N LEU A 5 -12.60 6.18 -4.96
CA LEU A 5 -11.15 6.17 -4.87
C LEU A 5 -10.59 4.88 -5.47
N TYR A 6 -9.66 5.04 -6.39
CA TYR A 6 -8.79 3.99 -6.92
C TYR A 6 -7.51 3.98 -6.07
N LEU A 7 -7.46 3.10 -5.08
CA LEU A 7 -6.31 2.96 -4.19
C LEU A 7 -5.31 1.98 -4.81
N ILE A 8 -4.13 2.47 -5.16
CA ILE A 8 -3.16 1.72 -5.96
C ILE A 8 -1.83 1.63 -5.20
N ARG A 9 -1.30 0.41 -5.03
CA ARG A 9 0.07 0.22 -4.61
C ARG A 9 1.01 0.57 -5.78
N HIS A 10 2.13 1.22 -5.49
CA HIS A 10 3.19 1.45 -6.49
C HIS A 10 3.59 0.15 -7.21
N GLY A 11 4.11 0.24 -8.42
CA GLY A 11 4.66 -0.87 -9.19
C GLY A 11 5.84 -1.56 -8.50
N ALA A 12 6.28 -2.70 -9.01
CA ALA A 12 7.41 -3.44 -8.45
C ALA A 12 8.70 -2.61 -8.41
N THR A 13 9.53 -2.85 -7.39
CA THR A 13 10.87 -2.29 -7.21
C THR A 13 11.85 -3.42 -6.91
N ALA A 14 13.15 -3.19 -7.05
CA ALA A 14 14.16 -4.20 -6.69
C ALA A 14 13.99 -4.69 -5.23
N LEU A 15 13.68 -3.77 -4.28
CA LEU A 15 13.52 -4.12 -2.87
C LEU A 15 12.21 -4.90 -2.58
N SER A 16 11.18 -4.76 -3.42
CA SER A 16 9.93 -5.51 -3.23
C SER A 16 10.07 -7.00 -3.50
N VAL A 17 11.14 -7.41 -4.19
CA VAL A 17 11.49 -8.81 -4.48
C VAL A 17 12.30 -9.44 -3.33
N GLU A 18 13.11 -8.62 -2.62
CA GLU A 18 14.06 -9.12 -1.61
C GLU A 18 13.47 -9.34 -0.20
N ASP A 19 12.18 -9.01 0.02
CA ASP A 19 11.48 -9.14 1.30
C ASP A 19 12.21 -8.48 2.48
N ARG A 20 12.61 -7.21 2.29
CA ARG A 20 13.25 -6.38 3.32
C ARG A 20 12.26 -5.43 3.97
N PHE A 21 12.53 -5.04 5.20
CA PHE A 21 11.89 -3.90 5.84
C PHE A 21 12.33 -2.61 5.13
N ALA A 22 11.57 -2.12 4.19
CA ALA A 22 11.95 -1.01 3.32
C ALA A 22 10.79 -0.01 3.19
N GLY A 23 10.49 0.69 4.27
CA GLY A 23 9.46 1.74 4.29
C GLY A 23 9.99 3.08 3.81
N ALA A 24 10.99 3.61 4.50
CA ALA A 24 11.57 4.94 4.25
C ALA A 24 12.61 4.95 3.12
N THR A 25 13.15 3.81 2.73
CA THR A 25 14.14 3.72 1.63
C THR A 25 13.51 4.18 0.32
N ASP A 26 14.07 5.22 -0.28
CA ASP A 26 13.55 5.82 -1.51
C ASP A 26 14.20 5.19 -2.75
N VAL A 27 13.44 4.39 -3.47
CA VAL A 27 13.87 3.64 -4.66
C VAL A 27 12.93 3.90 -5.83
N GLU A 28 13.44 3.70 -7.05
CA GLU A 28 12.68 3.77 -8.30
C GLU A 28 11.90 2.48 -8.58
N LEU A 29 10.98 2.54 -9.52
CA LEU A 29 10.36 1.34 -10.08
C LEU A 29 11.41 0.50 -10.83
N SER A 30 11.22 -0.82 -10.81
CA SER A 30 11.89 -1.71 -11.76
C SER A 30 11.23 -1.61 -13.15
N ASP A 31 11.89 -2.16 -14.19
CA ASP A 31 11.29 -2.21 -15.53
C ASP A 31 10.00 -3.02 -15.53
N GLU A 32 9.94 -4.11 -14.76
CA GLU A 32 8.72 -4.88 -14.53
C GLU A 32 7.63 -4.01 -13.86
N GLY A 33 7.99 -3.25 -12.82
CA GLY A 33 7.06 -2.36 -12.15
C GLY A 33 6.49 -1.28 -13.07
N ARG A 34 7.33 -0.70 -13.94
CA ARG A 34 6.86 0.23 -14.99
C ARG A 34 5.88 -0.42 -15.94
N ALA A 35 6.18 -1.62 -16.43
CA ALA A 35 5.28 -2.37 -17.30
C ALA A 35 3.94 -2.68 -16.63
N GLN A 36 3.93 -3.12 -15.36
CA GLN A 36 2.70 -3.35 -14.58
C GLN A 36 1.84 -2.09 -14.50
N VAL A 37 2.44 -0.94 -14.21
CA VAL A 37 1.73 0.35 -14.11
C VAL A 37 1.23 0.83 -15.47
N GLU A 38 1.99 0.63 -16.56
CA GLU A 38 1.53 0.95 -17.91
C GLU A 38 0.30 0.12 -18.33
N HIS A 39 0.23 -1.16 -17.93
CA HIS A 39 -0.96 -1.98 -18.13
C HIS A 39 -2.16 -1.43 -17.36
N LEU A 40 -1.96 -1.00 -16.10
CA LEU A 40 -3.01 -0.38 -15.30
C LEU A 40 -3.45 0.97 -15.90
N ALA A 41 -2.51 1.79 -16.38
CA ALA A 41 -2.82 3.07 -17.02
C ALA A 41 -3.71 2.89 -18.26
N ARG A 42 -3.43 1.88 -19.09
CA ARG A 42 -4.29 1.53 -20.24
C ARG A 42 -5.68 1.08 -19.80
N ARG A 43 -5.78 0.28 -18.74
CA ARG A 43 -7.07 -0.17 -18.19
C ARG A 43 -7.95 0.98 -17.71
N LEU A 44 -7.33 2.01 -17.10
CA LEU A 44 -8.03 3.15 -16.52
C LEU A 44 -8.20 4.32 -17.50
N ALA A 45 -7.70 4.22 -18.75
CA ALA A 45 -7.63 5.35 -19.68
C ALA A 45 -9.00 5.96 -20.04
N ASP A 46 -10.05 5.15 -20.05
CA ASP A 46 -11.42 5.60 -20.36
C ASP A 46 -12.21 6.03 -19.11
N ASP A 47 -11.66 5.82 -17.91
CA ASP A 47 -12.29 6.26 -16.67
C ASP A 47 -12.18 7.79 -16.52
N LYS A 48 -13.23 8.43 -16.02
CA LYS A 48 -13.24 9.88 -15.78
C LYS A 48 -12.50 10.20 -14.49
N ILE A 49 -11.17 10.08 -14.49
CA ILE A 49 -10.33 10.47 -13.36
C ILE A 49 -10.17 11.99 -13.35
N THR A 50 -10.41 12.63 -12.19
CA THR A 50 -10.35 14.09 -12.02
C THR A 50 -9.12 14.55 -11.24
N ALA A 51 -8.51 13.68 -10.43
CA ALA A 51 -7.29 13.98 -9.69
C ALA A 51 -6.47 12.70 -9.42
N VAL A 52 -5.15 12.88 -9.27
CA VAL A 52 -4.21 11.83 -8.90
C VAL A 52 -3.38 12.31 -7.71
N TYR A 53 -3.52 11.66 -6.58
CA TYR A 53 -2.72 11.90 -5.38
C TYR A 53 -1.69 10.79 -5.20
N CYS A 54 -0.54 11.09 -4.59
CA CYS A 54 0.48 10.07 -4.33
C CYS A 54 1.27 10.37 -3.05
N SER A 55 1.90 9.33 -2.49
CA SER A 55 3.01 9.51 -1.58
C SER A 55 4.16 10.26 -2.28
N PRO A 56 4.98 11.07 -1.58
CA PRO A 56 6.09 11.82 -2.20
C PRO A 56 7.31 10.94 -2.56
N MET A 57 7.28 9.63 -2.29
CA MET A 57 8.40 8.73 -2.59
C MET A 57 8.51 8.43 -4.09
N ARG A 58 9.74 8.30 -4.61
CA ARG A 58 10.04 8.17 -6.05
C ARG A 58 9.18 7.11 -6.74
N ARG A 59 9.10 5.90 -6.18
CA ARG A 59 8.28 4.80 -6.72
C ARG A 59 6.80 5.12 -6.86
N THR A 60 6.24 5.91 -5.94
CA THR A 60 4.83 6.32 -5.97
C THR A 60 4.60 7.52 -6.88
N VAL A 61 5.52 8.47 -6.91
CA VAL A 61 5.48 9.61 -7.84
C VAL A 61 5.58 9.13 -9.29
N GLU A 62 6.49 8.20 -9.58
CA GLU A 62 6.64 7.60 -10.91
C GLU A 62 5.39 6.80 -11.32
N THR A 63 4.85 5.97 -10.41
CA THR A 63 3.57 5.26 -10.62
C THR A 63 2.44 6.23 -10.92
N ALA A 64 2.30 7.30 -10.12
CA ALA A 64 1.26 8.30 -10.28
C ALA A 64 1.39 9.09 -11.59
N ALA A 65 2.61 9.41 -12.02
CA ALA A 65 2.87 10.10 -13.28
C ALA A 65 2.42 9.27 -14.49
N ILE A 66 2.70 7.97 -14.48
CA ILE A 66 2.25 7.05 -15.54
C ILE A 66 0.71 6.98 -15.57
N LEU A 67 0.07 6.86 -14.41
CA LEU A 67 -1.40 6.77 -14.31
C LEU A 67 -2.11 8.10 -14.65
N ALA A 68 -1.48 9.25 -14.39
CA ALA A 68 -2.03 10.57 -14.66
C ALA A 68 -1.97 10.95 -16.16
N ARG A 69 -1.03 10.38 -16.90
CA ARG A 69 -0.74 10.76 -18.29
C ARG A 69 -1.95 10.62 -19.24
N PRO A 70 -2.73 9.53 -19.25
CA PRO A 70 -3.91 9.41 -20.12
C PRO A 70 -4.97 10.48 -19.88
N HIS A 71 -5.02 11.03 -18.66
CA HIS A 71 -6.02 12.00 -18.23
C HIS A 71 -5.53 13.47 -18.33
N GLY A 72 -4.26 13.70 -18.71
CA GLY A 72 -3.67 15.04 -18.77
C GLY A 72 -3.51 15.69 -17.38
N LEU A 73 -3.38 14.88 -16.31
CA LEU A 73 -3.31 15.36 -14.93
C LEU A 73 -1.87 15.40 -14.42
N THR A 74 -1.65 16.20 -13.38
CA THR A 74 -0.39 16.25 -12.63
C THR A 74 -0.59 15.63 -11.25
N PRO A 75 0.24 14.67 -10.82
CA PRO A 75 0.15 14.09 -9.49
C PRO A 75 0.36 15.09 -8.36
N ILE A 76 -0.41 14.96 -7.29
CA ILE A 76 -0.39 15.81 -6.10
C ILE A 76 0.22 15.02 -4.94
N PRO A 77 1.45 15.31 -4.51
CA PRO A 77 2.08 14.57 -3.41
C PRO A 77 1.45 14.94 -2.05
N ARG A 78 1.33 13.94 -1.18
CA ARG A 78 0.81 14.05 0.19
C ARG A 78 1.67 13.25 1.15
N GLU A 79 2.30 13.92 2.11
CA GLU A 79 3.19 13.29 3.10
C GLU A 79 2.48 12.19 3.91
N GLY A 80 1.22 12.38 4.24
CA GLY A 80 0.44 11.39 4.98
C GLY A 80 0.27 10.05 4.26
N LEU A 81 0.56 9.95 2.95
CA LEU A 81 0.47 8.72 2.17
C LEU A 81 1.78 7.90 2.13
N ARG A 82 2.85 8.31 2.84
CA ARG A 82 4.12 7.56 2.91
C ARG A 82 3.91 6.15 3.47
N GLU A 83 4.88 5.26 3.15
CA GLU A 83 4.95 3.93 3.76
C GLU A 83 5.32 4.02 5.25
N ILE A 84 5.01 2.97 6.00
CA ILE A 84 5.43 2.81 7.38
C ILE A 84 6.96 2.86 7.47
N HIS A 85 7.49 3.65 8.39
CA HIS A 85 8.93 3.72 8.66
C HIS A 85 9.32 2.64 9.67
N HIS A 86 10.24 1.77 9.28
CA HIS A 86 10.67 0.66 10.13
C HIS A 86 11.84 1.00 11.09
N GLY A 87 12.20 2.28 11.22
CA GLY A 87 13.25 2.72 12.13
C GLY A 87 14.56 2.00 11.88
N ARG A 88 15.16 1.46 12.97
CA ARG A 88 16.45 0.75 12.88
C ARG A 88 16.42 -0.56 12.12
N TRP A 89 15.23 -1.07 11.73
CA TRP A 89 15.09 -2.28 10.91
C TRP A 89 15.15 -2.00 9.40
N GLU A 90 15.17 -0.72 8.99
CA GLU A 90 15.23 -0.36 7.56
C GLU A 90 16.40 -1.06 6.83
N GLY A 91 16.09 -1.71 5.70
CA GLY A 91 17.04 -2.46 4.89
C GLY A 91 17.31 -3.89 5.36
N MET A 92 16.89 -4.27 6.57
CA MET A 92 17.12 -5.62 7.13
C MET A 92 16.09 -6.64 6.60
N ARG A 93 16.48 -7.90 6.56
CA ARG A 93 15.56 -9.03 6.34
C ARG A 93 14.94 -9.48 7.65
N ARG A 94 13.79 -10.17 7.59
CA ARG A 94 13.13 -10.73 8.77
C ARG A 94 14.07 -11.55 9.68
N PRO A 95 14.86 -12.53 9.19
CA PRO A 95 15.75 -13.29 10.06
C PRO A 95 16.87 -12.46 10.71
N GLU A 96 17.31 -11.39 10.03
CA GLU A 96 18.32 -10.48 10.57
C GLU A 96 17.76 -9.66 11.73
N VAL A 97 16.51 -9.18 11.59
CA VAL A 97 15.81 -8.47 12.67
C VAL A 97 15.54 -9.40 13.85
N GLU A 98 15.03 -10.60 13.60
CA GLU A 98 14.76 -11.61 14.63
C GLU A 98 16.02 -12.00 15.42
N ALA A 99 17.16 -12.14 14.74
CA ALA A 99 18.43 -12.48 15.39
C ALA A 99 19.02 -11.29 16.18
N GLN A 100 18.90 -10.06 15.67
CA GLN A 100 19.53 -8.88 16.26
C GLN A 100 18.62 -8.20 17.31
N TYR A 101 17.31 -8.29 17.17
CA TYR A 101 16.30 -7.62 18.01
C TYR A 101 15.17 -8.58 18.40
N PRO A 102 15.45 -9.72 19.06
CA PRO A 102 14.46 -10.79 19.28
C PRO A 102 13.23 -10.34 20.06
N ASP A 103 13.40 -9.50 21.10
CA ASP A 103 12.29 -9.02 21.92
C ASP A 103 11.37 -8.08 21.14
N GLU A 104 11.94 -7.09 20.44
CA GLU A 104 11.16 -6.18 19.58
C GLU A 104 10.45 -6.94 18.45
N TYR A 105 11.14 -7.94 17.88
CA TYR A 105 10.55 -8.73 16.83
C TYR A 105 9.35 -9.56 17.34
N ALA A 106 9.46 -10.13 18.55
CA ALA A 106 8.36 -10.85 19.18
C ALA A 106 7.17 -9.95 19.49
N GLU A 107 7.39 -8.72 19.99
CA GLU A 107 6.32 -7.73 20.21
C GLU A 107 5.66 -7.33 18.90
N TRP A 108 6.43 -7.09 17.85
CA TRP A 108 5.88 -6.76 16.52
C TRP A 108 5.09 -7.92 15.90
N GLU A 109 5.53 -9.18 16.10
CA GLU A 109 4.78 -10.36 15.66
C GLU A 109 3.43 -10.46 16.40
N ALA A 110 3.40 -10.15 17.68
CA ALA A 110 2.20 -10.20 18.50
C ALA A 110 1.21 -9.08 18.15
N ASP A 111 1.68 -7.85 17.94
CA ASP A 111 0.84 -6.70 17.60
C ASP A 111 1.56 -5.70 16.69
N PRO A 112 1.56 -5.91 15.37
CA PRO A 112 2.20 -4.99 14.42
C PRO A 112 1.46 -3.65 14.27
N PHE A 113 0.28 -3.51 14.88
CA PHE A 113 -0.51 -2.29 14.81
C PHE A 113 -0.10 -1.26 15.84
N THR A 114 0.20 -1.68 17.07
CA THR A 114 0.57 -0.75 18.16
C THR A 114 2.06 -0.68 18.41
N PHE A 115 2.82 -1.74 18.09
CA PHE A 115 4.26 -1.76 18.22
C PHE A 115 4.95 -0.89 17.15
N ALA A 116 6.05 -0.22 17.55
CA ALA A 116 6.94 0.51 16.65
C ALA A 116 8.41 0.16 16.94
N PRO A 117 9.21 -0.25 15.94
CA PRO A 117 10.65 -0.38 16.10
C PRO A 117 11.28 0.96 16.52
N ALA A 118 12.42 0.91 17.23
CA ALA A 118 13.10 2.14 17.65
C ALA A 118 13.37 3.08 16.48
N GLY A 119 12.89 4.33 16.58
CA GLY A 119 12.96 5.34 15.51
C GLY A 119 11.99 5.13 14.34
N GLY A 120 11.05 4.17 14.46
CA GLY A 120 10.06 3.86 13.45
C GLY A 120 8.64 4.28 13.81
N GLU A 121 7.67 3.81 13.02
CA GLU A 121 6.24 4.04 13.19
C GLU A 121 5.53 2.74 13.54
N SER A 122 4.47 2.83 14.34
CA SER A 122 3.45 1.79 14.46
C SER A 122 2.42 1.90 13.34
N GLY A 123 1.63 0.85 13.12
CA GLY A 123 0.46 0.92 12.24
C GLY A 123 -0.53 2.01 12.65
N LEU A 124 -0.67 2.26 13.96
CA LEU A 124 -1.51 3.34 14.50
C LEU A 124 -1.01 4.73 14.07
N ASN A 125 0.31 4.98 14.11
CA ASN A 125 0.91 6.23 13.65
C ASN A 125 0.64 6.45 12.15
N VAL A 126 0.82 5.41 11.33
CA VAL A 126 0.53 5.46 9.89
C VAL A 126 -0.93 5.80 9.65
N LEU A 127 -1.85 5.14 10.34
CA LEU A 127 -3.28 5.39 10.19
C LEU A 127 -3.66 6.81 10.63
N ALA A 128 -3.07 7.30 11.72
CA ALA A 128 -3.32 8.66 12.23
C ALA A 128 -2.94 9.76 11.21
N ARG A 129 -1.92 9.53 10.35
CA ARG A 129 -1.54 10.49 9.30
C ARG A 129 -2.21 10.25 7.96
N ALA A 130 -2.54 8.99 7.62
CA ALA A 130 -3.06 8.65 6.29
C ALA A 130 -4.58 8.83 6.19
N LEU A 131 -5.35 8.46 7.23
CA LEU A 131 -6.81 8.53 7.20
C LEU A 131 -7.36 9.96 7.06
N PRO A 132 -6.83 10.99 7.73
CA PRO A 132 -7.23 12.37 7.48
C PRO A 132 -7.04 12.81 6.02
N VAL A 133 -5.94 12.40 5.37
CA VAL A 133 -5.70 12.70 3.93
C VAL A 133 -6.78 12.08 3.04
N ILE A 134 -7.15 10.81 3.27
CA ILE A 134 -8.22 10.17 2.52
C ILE A 134 -9.55 10.88 2.70
N ARG A 135 -9.89 11.27 3.94
CA ARG A 135 -11.13 11.99 4.24
C ARG A 135 -11.18 13.38 3.59
N GLU A 136 -10.05 14.09 3.58
CA GLU A 136 -9.91 15.38 2.89
C GLU A 136 -10.13 15.21 1.38
N ILE A 137 -9.50 14.20 0.74
CA ILE A 137 -9.66 13.91 -0.68
C ILE A 137 -11.16 13.63 -1.00
N VAL A 138 -11.83 12.81 -0.20
CA VAL A 138 -13.25 12.50 -0.38
C VAL A 138 -14.14 13.74 -0.28
N LEU A 139 -13.81 14.66 0.64
CA LEU A 139 -14.54 15.92 0.78
C LEU A 139 -14.32 16.86 -0.41
N GLN A 140 -13.08 16.96 -0.90
CA GLN A 140 -12.73 17.85 -2.01
C GLN A 140 -13.30 17.37 -3.35
N HIS A 141 -13.49 16.06 -3.53
CA HIS A 141 -13.87 15.40 -4.78
C HIS A 141 -15.23 14.72 -4.71
N ALA A 142 -16.22 15.39 -4.12
CA ALA A 142 -17.56 14.83 -3.94
C ALA A 142 -18.23 14.46 -5.26
N GLY A 143 -18.45 13.17 -5.50
CA GLY A 143 -19.07 12.63 -6.71
C GLY A 143 -18.09 12.37 -7.87
N GLU A 144 -16.80 12.47 -7.62
CA GLU A 144 -15.74 12.28 -8.62
C GLU A 144 -14.99 10.96 -8.44
N ASN A 145 -14.16 10.63 -9.44
CA ASN A 145 -13.23 9.49 -9.42
C ASN A 145 -11.80 10.01 -9.22
N VAL A 146 -11.12 9.51 -8.21
CA VAL A 146 -9.78 9.96 -7.83
C VAL A 146 -8.84 8.77 -7.67
N VAL A 147 -7.62 8.89 -8.21
CA VAL A 147 -6.54 7.93 -8.00
C VAL A 147 -5.71 8.34 -6.78
N VAL A 148 -5.39 7.38 -5.92
CA VAL A 148 -4.49 7.54 -4.77
C VAL A 148 -3.42 6.46 -4.81
N VAL A 149 -2.16 6.84 -5.05
CA VAL A 149 -1.02 5.94 -5.10
C VAL A 149 -0.28 5.94 -3.78
N SER A 150 -0.16 4.78 -3.16
CA SER A 150 0.50 4.61 -1.88
C SER A 150 1.25 3.26 -1.81
N HIS A 151 1.38 2.69 -0.64
CA HIS A 151 2.26 1.57 -0.33
C HIS A 151 1.51 0.41 0.34
N LYS A 152 2.21 -0.72 0.47
CA LYS A 152 1.63 -1.98 0.93
C LYS A 152 1.01 -1.88 2.33
N ALA A 153 1.78 -1.46 3.34
CA ALA A 153 1.29 -1.39 4.72
C ALA A 153 0.26 -0.27 4.88
N THR A 154 0.52 0.91 4.33
CA THR A 154 -0.38 2.06 4.40
C THR A 154 -1.77 1.74 3.81
N LEU A 155 -1.84 1.09 2.64
CA LEU A 155 -3.11 0.69 2.02
C LEU A 155 -3.86 -0.37 2.82
N ARG A 156 -3.14 -1.37 3.37
CA ARG A 156 -3.74 -2.39 4.22
C ARG A 156 -4.37 -1.80 5.47
N LEU A 157 -3.67 -0.87 6.12
CA LEU A 157 -4.16 -0.15 7.30
C LEU A 157 -5.38 0.71 6.97
N LEU A 158 -5.32 1.48 5.88
CA LEU A 158 -6.45 2.29 5.42
C LEU A 158 -7.68 1.44 5.13
N ILE A 159 -7.55 0.36 4.35
CA ILE A 159 -8.66 -0.53 4.00
C ILE A 159 -9.23 -1.19 5.25
N SER A 160 -8.39 -1.69 6.17
CA SER A 160 -8.85 -2.26 7.43
C SER A 160 -9.69 -1.26 8.23
N SER A 161 -9.20 -0.03 8.39
CA SER A 161 -9.90 1.01 9.14
C SER A 161 -11.20 1.45 8.47
N LEU A 162 -11.21 1.66 7.16
CA LEU A 162 -12.37 2.09 6.40
C LEU A 162 -13.51 1.07 6.43
N LEU A 163 -13.18 -0.22 6.54
CA LEU A 163 -14.15 -1.33 6.58
C LEU A 163 -14.47 -1.83 7.99
N GLY A 164 -13.85 -1.26 9.01
CA GLY A 164 -14.06 -1.69 10.40
C GLY A 164 -13.45 -3.06 10.73
N PHE A 165 -12.43 -3.51 9.99
CA PHE A 165 -11.66 -4.70 10.33
C PHE A 165 -10.70 -4.41 11.48
N ASP A 166 -10.40 -5.43 12.29
CA ASP A 166 -9.35 -5.34 13.30
C ASP A 166 -7.99 -5.05 12.62
N ALA A 167 -7.50 -3.83 12.79
CA ALA A 167 -6.28 -3.38 12.15
C ALA A 167 -5.01 -4.12 12.65
N ARG A 168 -5.06 -4.83 13.79
CA ARG A 168 -3.96 -5.69 14.26
C ARG A 168 -3.62 -6.81 13.27
N GLY A 169 -4.63 -7.28 12.52
CA GLY A 169 -4.45 -8.29 11.48
C GLY A 169 -4.12 -7.76 10.08
N TYR A 170 -3.84 -6.46 9.91
CA TYR A 170 -3.64 -5.85 8.59
C TYR A 170 -2.54 -6.53 7.78
N ARG A 171 -1.46 -6.93 8.46
CA ARG A 171 -0.29 -7.55 7.84
C ARG A 171 -0.58 -8.95 7.30
N ASP A 172 -1.34 -9.73 8.05
CA ASP A 172 -1.50 -11.16 7.84
C ASP A 172 -2.73 -11.52 7.01
N ARG A 173 -3.78 -10.70 7.08
CA ARG A 173 -5.10 -10.97 6.48
C ARG A 173 -5.31 -10.32 5.12
N LEU A 174 -4.58 -9.25 4.81
CA LEU A 174 -4.71 -8.51 3.57
C LEU A 174 -3.40 -8.57 2.80
N ASP A 175 -3.44 -8.94 1.52
CA ASP A 175 -2.28 -8.76 0.64
C ASP A 175 -2.48 -7.59 -0.30
N GLN A 176 -1.39 -7.06 -0.82
CA GLN A 176 -1.34 -6.01 -1.82
C GLN A 176 -0.19 -6.33 -2.77
N SER A 177 -0.51 -6.77 -3.98
CA SER A 177 0.45 -7.02 -5.05
C SER A 177 1.01 -5.70 -5.62
N PRO A 178 2.19 -5.66 -6.24
CA PRO A 178 2.66 -4.47 -6.96
C PRO A 178 1.64 -4.01 -8.01
N ALA A 179 1.46 -2.71 -8.15
CA ALA A 179 0.49 -2.08 -9.06
C ALA A 179 -0.96 -2.60 -8.94
N CYS A 180 -1.34 -3.26 -7.83
CA CYS A 180 -2.71 -3.73 -7.64
C CYS A 180 -3.69 -2.58 -7.52
N LEU A 181 -4.88 -2.82 -8.04
CA LEU A 181 -6.01 -1.91 -7.97
C LEU A 181 -6.97 -2.33 -6.85
N ASN A 182 -7.28 -1.38 -5.97
CA ASN A 182 -8.40 -1.49 -5.06
C ASN A 182 -9.38 -0.35 -5.36
N VAL A 183 -10.68 -0.63 -5.36
CA VAL A 183 -11.73 0.38 -5.60
C VAL A 183 -12.58 0.50 -4.35
N VAL A 184 -12.69 1.72 -3.84
CA VAL A 184 -13.50 2.04 -2.66
C VAL A 184 -14.45 3.18 -3.00
N ASP A 185 -15.74 2.92 -2.85
CA ASP A 185 -16.81 3.91 -3.02
C ASP A 185 -17.16 4.54 -1.67
N PHE A 186 -17.21 5.87 -1.64
CA PHE A 186 -17.54 6.66 -0.46
C PHE A 186 -18.89 7.36 -0.62
N LYS A 187 -19.79 7.15 0.33
CA LYS A 187 -21.01 7.94 0.45
C LYS A 187 -20.72 9.31 1.09
N ASP A 188 -19.78 9.34 2.00
CA ASP A 188 -19.23 10.48 2.72
C ASP A 188 -17.86 10.08 3.31
N PRO A 189 -17.10 10.98 3.98
CA PRO A 189 -15.75 10.69 4.47
C PRO A 189 -15.62 9.54 5.48
N VAL A 190 -16.75 9.00 5.97
CA VAL A 190 -16.76 7.95 6.99
C VAL A 190 -17.31 6.63 6.44
N ARG A 191 -18.34 6.68 5.57
CA ARG A 191 -19.02 5.49 5.06
C ARG A 191 -18.42 5.05 3.73
N ALA A 192 -17.63 4.00 3.78
CA ALA A 192 -16.93 3.41 2.64
C ALA A 192 -17.47 2.01 2.30
N ARG A 193 -17.34 1.62 1.03
CA ARG A 193 -17.64 0.27 0.53
C ARG A 193 -16.50 -0.19 -0.38
N LEU A 194 -15.92 -1.34 -0.09
CA LEU A 194 -14.94 -1.98 -0.95
C LEU A 194 -15.65 -2.63 -2.15
N MET A 195 -15.27 -2.22 -3.34
CA MET A 195 -15.82 -2.70 -4.61
C MET A 195 -14.89 -3.68 -5.31
N LEU A 196 -13.57 -3.51 -5.10
CA LEU A 196 -12.52 -4.35 -5.70
C LEU A 196 -11.32 -4.38 -4.76
N PHE A 197 -10.65 -5.53 -4.62
CA PHE A 197 -9.51 -5.68 -3.73
C PHE A 197 -8.37 -6.45 -4.41
N ASN A 198 -7.13 -5.92 -4.30
CA ASN A 198 -5.89 -6.54 -4.76
C ASN A 198 -5.96 -7.09 -6.20
N ASP A 199 -6.65 -6.38 -7.07
CA ASP A 199 -6.85 -6.83 -8.46
C ASP A 199 -5.63 -6.47 -9.32
N ILE A 200 -5.12 -7.49 -10.02
CA ILE A 200 -3.97 -7.43 -10.92
C ILE A 200 -4.29 -7.96 -12.33
N SER A 201 -5.56 -8.12 -12.66
CA SER A 201 -6.02 -8.71 -13.93
C SER A 201 -5.52 -7.96 -15.18
N HIS A 202 -4.97 -6.75 -15.01
CA HIS A 202 -4.33 -5.98 -16.08
C HIS A 202 -2.92 -6.50 -16.45
N TYR A 203 -2.28 -7.35 -15.64
CA TYR A 203 -0.98 -7.96 -15.95
C TYR A 203 -0.84 -9.44 -15.55
N ALA A 204 -1.75 -10.00 -14.76
CA ALA A 204 -1.72 -11.41 -14.36
C ALA A 204 -3.12 -11.90 -13.99
N ASP A 205 -3.40 -13.20 -14.20
CA ASP A 205 -4.72 -13.78 -13.94
C ASP A 205 -5.10 -13.77 -12.45
N HIS A 206 -4.12 -13.97 -11.57
CA HIS A 206 -4.31 -13.97 -10.11
C HIS A 206 -3.00 -13.62 -9.37
N PRO A 207 -3.09 -13.09 -8.14
CA PRO A 207 -1.92 -12.85 -7.32
C PRO A 207 -1.15 -14.14 -7.01
N SER A 208 0.19 -14.06 -7.03
CA SER A 208 1.03 -15.17 -6.61
C SER A 208 0.82 -15.46 -5.12
N ARG A 209 0.92 -16.74 -4.74
CA ARG A 209 0.88 -17.11 -3.31
C ARG A 209 2.06 -16.49 -2.57
N PRO A 210 1.85 -15.86 -1.42
CA PRO A 210 2.95 -15.38 -0.61
C PRO A 210 3.75 -16.57 -0.06
N HIS A 211 5.07 -16.55 -0.23
CA HIS A 211 5.99 -17.52 0.35
C HIS A 211 6.95 -16.79 1.27
N GLY A 212 7.08 -17.26 2.54
CA GLY A 212 8.11 -16.86 3.49
C GLY A 212 8.32 -15.36 3.68
N ARG A 213 7.24 -14.55 3.59
CA ARG A 213 7.30 -13.09 3.67
C ARG A 213 7.39 -12.63 5.13
N LEU A 214 7.26 -11.33 5.40
CA LEU A 214 7.39 -10.74 6.73
C LEU A 214 6.45 -11.35 7.79
N SER A 215 5.33 -11.97 7.40
CA SER A 215 4.39 -12.65 8.30
C SER A 215 4.71 -14.13 8.48
N LYS A 216 4.88 -14.59 9.71
CA LYS A 216 5.03 -16.01 10.06
C LYS A 216 3.77 -16.85 9.83
N TRP A 217 2.59 -16.24 9.72
CA TRP A 217 1.33 -16.96 9.45
C TRP A 217 1.37 -17.74 8.12
N TRP A 218 2.22 -17.34 7.19
CA TRP A 218 2.32 -17.90 5.86
C TRP A 218 3.61 -18.70 5.65
N ASP A 219 4.38 -18.93 6.71
CA ASP A 219 5.54 -19.82 6.65
C ASP A 219 5.06 -21.26 6.41
N VAL A 220 5.76 -21.97 5.52
CA VAL A 220 5.53 -23.40 5.34
C VAL A 220 6.14 -24.11 6.56
N PRO A 221 5.42 -25.02 7.25
CA PRO A 221 6.00 -25.81 8.35
C PRO A 221 7.26 -26.54 7.88
N GLU A 222 8.28 -26.55 8.73
CA GLU A 222 9.50 -27.32 8.47
C GLU A 222 9.14 -28.79 8.17
N GLY A 223 9.51 -29.27 6.98
CA GLY A 223 9.24 -30.65 6.53
C GLY A 223 8.13 -30.80 5.47
N GLN A 224 7.51 -29.72 4.97
CA GLN A 224 6.52 -29.77 3.89
C GLN A 224 6.95 -28.99 2.62
N ALA A 225 8.22 -28.61 2.50
CA ALA A 225 8.79 -27.93 1.34
C ALA A 225 9.33 -28.92 0.30
#